data_1fed4199ee12fd7c6ffeee532f49fbc1
#
_entry.id   1fed4199ee12fd7c6ffeee532f49fbc1
#
_cell.length_a   1.000
_cell.length_b   1.000
_cell.length_c   1.000
_cell.angle_alpha   90.00
_cell.angle_beta   90.00
_cell.angle_gamma   90.00
#
_symmetry.space_group_name_H-M   'P 1'
#
loop_
_entity.id
_entity.type
_entity.pdbx_description
1 polymer ?
#
loop_
_entity_poly.entity_id
_entity_poly.type
_entity_poly.pdbx_seq_one_letter_code
_entity_poly.pdbx_strand_id
1 'polypeptide(L)'
;MGIEETLSELRQRIRKNLPVGVTISDVEFEGPELVIYTKEPRKLADNGEIVRSIAKDVRKRIVIRPDKSVLYDPADATAAIEKIAPADAGITDYCFDSDTGEVMIEAEKPGLVIGQHGSMLREITRHIGWTPKVVRTPPIESSTIKNVRHVLRESLDERKQILRELGEKIHRSITSPDNWIRVTALGGCREVGRSCFLISTPETRVLVDCGINVGADDNGGTPYLYIPEVSPITHLDGVVVTHAHLDHCGLVPLLFKYGYRGPVYATPPSRDLMALLQIDYIDVANKEGRRIPYSSEMVREALKHTIVLDYGSVTDIAPDMKLTLHNAGHILGSAVAHFHVGDGLHNVVFTGDFKYEKTRLFDSAINNFPRAETVIMEATYGGPNDFQPPRNVAEKNITEIVKRTIERGGKVLIPAFAVGRSQDVMLVLEEAMRKKRIEQVPIYLDGMIWEATAIHTTHPEYLNSDLRNQIFHKGMNPFLADCFAKVDSQKMREDLLSNIDPAIIISTSGMMNGGPIMEYLKAFAPDEKSTLIFVGYQAEGTVGQRIQKGRTEIPITRRGVSELLKIKLEVCTIDGFSGHSDRNQLVKYIKNMRPKPELVMTEHGDERNCLSLASSIYNKHHIKTQVPRNLETVRMA
;
A
#
# COMPACT_ATOMS: atom_id res chain seq x y z
N MET A 1 -12.96 5.73 34.05
CA MET A 1 -14.35 5.44 33.61
C MET A 1 -14.29 4.13 32.83
N GLY A 2 -15.15 3.17 33.12
CA GLY A 2 -15.20 1.93 32.37
C GLY A 2 -15.79 2.15 30.98
N ILE A 3 -15.53 1.24 30.03
CA ILE A 3 -16.03 1.37 28.65
C ILE A 3 -17.56 1.45 28.59
N GLU A 4 -18.26 0.71 29.45
CA GLU A 4 -19.72 0.74 29.57
C GLU A 4 -20.26 2.10 30.07
N GLU A 5 -19.54 2.75 30.97
CA GLU A 5 -19.91 4.11 31.42
C GLU A 5 -19.75 5.11 30.28
N THR A 6 -18.67 5.01 29.51
CA THR A 6 -18.42 5.81 28.32
C THR A 6 -19.53 5.62 27.27
N LEU A 7 -19.89 4.36 26.96
CA LEU A 7 -20.99 4.05 26.04
C LEU A 7 -22.33 4.56 26.54
N SER A 8 -22.60 4.48 27.87
CA SER A 8 -23.84 5.01 28.46
C SER A 8 -23.94 6.54 28.29
N GLU A 9 -22.85 7.24 28.54
CA GLU A 9 -22.80 8.71 28.32
C GLU A 9 -23.00 9.05 26.83
N LEU A 10 -22.33 8.35 25.93
CA LEU A 10 -22.48 8.55 24.49
C LEU A 10 -23.91 8.26 24.03
N ARG A 11 -24.55 7.18 24.51
CA ARG A 11 -25.95 6.87 24.21
C ARG A 11 -26.90 8.02 24.63
N GLN A 12 -26.65 8.64 25.80
CA GLN A 12 -27.46 9.79 26.24
C GLN A 12 -27.26 11.02 25.33
N ARG A 13 -26.01 11.33 24.97
CA ARG A 13 -25.69 12.46 24.08
C ARG A 13 -26.27 12.26 22.68
N ILE A 14 -26.17 11.05 22.13
CA ILE A 14 -26.73 10.71 20.83
C ILE A 14 -28.26 10.86 20.86
N ARG A 15 -28.95 10.33 21.88
CA ARG A 15 -30.41 10.43 22.01
C ARG A 15 -30.92 11.87 22.03
N LYS A 16 -30.16 12.82 22.59
CA LYS A 16 -30.53 14.25 22.62
C LYS A 16 -30.52 14.89 21.23
N ASN A 17 -29.72 14.37 20.31
CA ASN A 17 -29.54 14.91 18.97
C ASN A 17 -30.37 14.18 17.90
N LEU A 18 -31.15 13.16 18.28
CA LEU A 18 -31.98 12.40 17.34
C LEU A 18 -33.30 13.08 17.03
N PRO A 19 -33.79 12.99 15.77
CA PRO A 19 -35.10 13.49 15.43
C PRO A 19 -36.22 12.65 16.05
N VAL A 20 -37.38 13.26 16.18
CA VAL A 20 -38.58 12.59 16.72
C VAL A 20 -38.93 11.37 15.85
N GLY A 21 -39.13 10.22 16.51
CA GLY A 21 -39.52 8.95 15.85
C GLY A 21 -38.33 8.18 15.24
N VAL A 22 -37.11 8.42 15.71
CA VAL A 22 -35.96 7.55 15.50
C VAL A 22 -35.60 6.86 16.82
N THR A 23 -35.52 5.55 16.79
CA THR A 23 -35.17 4.72 17.94
C THR A 23 -33.80 4.08 17.73
N ILE A 24 -32.97 4.10 18.78
CA ILE A 24 -31.68 3.40 18.80
C ILE A 24 -31.91 2.05 19.44
N SER A 25 -31.55 0.98 18.72
CA SER A 25 -31.54 -0.39 19.25
C SER A 25 -30.29 -0.63 20.08
N ASP A 26 -29.12 -0.22 19.56
CA ASP A 26 -27.83 -0.35 20.25
C ASP A 26 -26.81 0.69 19.77
N VAL A 27 -25.75 0.87 20.58
CA VAL A 27 -24.57 1.67 20.26
C VAL A 27 -23.35 0.91 20.75
N GLU A 28 -22.43 0.62 19.86
CA GLU A 28 -21.19 -0.11 20.18
C GLU A 28 -19.99 0.49 19.42
N PHE A 29 -18.79 0.19 19.88
CA PHE A 29 -17.57 0.50 19.15
C PHE A 29 -17.20 -0.67 18.24
N GLU A 30 -16.89 -0.37 16.97
CA GLU A 30 -16.30 -1.32 16.04
C GLU A 30 -14.99 -0.74 15.49
N GLY A 31 -13.86 -1.14 16.07
CA GLY A 31 -12.58 -0.53 15.80
C GLY A 31 -12.63 0.99 16.08
N PRO A 32 -12.23 1.83 15.12
CA PRO A 32 -12.23 3.28 15.30
C PRO A 32 -13.62 3.93 15.22
N GLU A 33 -14.67 3.19 14.88
CA GLU A 33 -16.00 3.73 14.58
C GLU A 33 -16.96 3.51 15.75
N LEU A 34 -17.83 4.50 15.96
CA LEU A 34 -18.99 4.40 16.83
C LEU A 34 -20.21 4.02 15.98
N VAL A 35 -20.69 2.81 16.13
CA VAL A 35 -21.81 2.28 15.35
C VAL A 35 -23.11 2.47 16.10
N ILE A 36 -24.11 3.00 15.41
CA ILE A 36 -25.47 3.22 15.92
C ILE A 36 -26.43 2.33 15.15
N TYR A 37 -27.03 1.36 15.84
CA TYR A 37 -28.06 0.50 15.26
C TYR A 37 -29.44 1.12 15.45
N THR A 38 -30.26 1.15 14.38
CA THR A 38 -31.59 1.76 14.41
C THR A 38 -32.59 0.98 13.57
N LYS A 39 -33.86 1.01 13.98
CA LYS A 39 -34.98 0.46 13.19
C LYS A 39 -35.43 1.41 12.08
N GLU A 40 -35.01 2.67 12.14
CA GLU A 40 -35.34 3.72 11.17
C GLU A 40 -34.06 4.23 10.42
N PRO A 41 -33.26 3.35 9.80
CA PRO A 41 -32.01 3.77 9.15
C PRO A 41 -32.27 4.78 8.01
N ARG A 42 -33.43 4.71 7.36
CA ARG A 42 -33.85 5.63 6.29
C ARG A 42 -33.90 7.10 6.76
N LYS A 43 -34.46 7.35 7.95
CA LYS A 43 -34.59 8.72 8.49
C LYS A 43 -33.24 9.37 8.80
N LEU A 44 -32.25 8.57 9.17
CA LEU A 44 -30.88 9.05 9.43
C LEU A 44 -30.05 9.15 8.14
N ALA A 45 -30.22 8.22 7.19
CA ALA A 45 -29.51 8.24 5.92
C ALA A 45 -29.92 9.46 5.04
N ASP A 46 -31.18 9.89 5.12
CA ASP A 46 -31.70 11.05 4.37
C ASP A 46 -31.17 12.38 4.91
N ASN A 47 -30.80 12.43 6.15
CA ASN A 47 -30.42 13.66 6.82
C ASN A 47 -28.96 13.60 7.32
N GLY A 48 -28.02 13.65 6.37
CA GLY A 48 -26.59 13.65 6.68
C GLY A 48 -26.12 14.78 7.62
N GLU A 49 -26.93 15.84 7.80
CA GLU A 49 -26.66 16.92 8.77
C GLU A 49 -26.83 16.43 10.21
N ILE A 50 -27.82 15.57 10.47
CA ILE A 50 -28.04 15.00 11.80
C ILE A 50 -26.85 14.13 12.20
N VAL A 51 -26.41 13.23 11.31
CA VAL A 51 -25.25 12.37 11.56
C VAL A 51 -23.99 13.20 11.80
N ARG A 52 -23.78 14.27 11.00
CA ARG A 52 -22.68 15.21 11.21
C ARG A 52 -22.77 15.95 12.53
N SER A 53 -23.97 16.38 12.94
CA SER A 53 -24.20 17.03 14.22
C SER A 53 -23.86 16.12 15.39
N ILE A 54 -24.34 14.86 15.34
CA ILE A 54 -24.03 13.85 16.35
C ILE A 54 -22.51 13.59 16.38
N ALA A 55 -21.87 13.36 15.22
CA ALA A 55 -20.43 13.13 15.12
C ALA A 55 -19.60 14.30 15.71
N LYS A 56 -20.03 15.53 15.46
CA LYS A 56 -19.40 16.73 16.01
C LYS A 56 -19.57 16.85 17.52
N ASP A 57 -20.75 16.51 18.03
CA ASP A 57 -21.04 16.53 19.45
C ASP A 57 -20.22 15.47 20.19
N VAL A 58 -20.26 14.21 19.75
CA VAL A 58 -19.55 13.10 20.41
C VAL A 58 -18.05 13.03 20.04
N ARG A 59 -17.61 13.80 19.05
CA ARG A 59 -16.21 13.82 18.51
C ARG A 59 -15.71 12.43 18.10
N LYS A 60 -16.59 11.61 17.52
CA LYS A 60 -16.30 10.28 17.02
C LYS A 60 -16.79 10.11 15.59
N ARG A 61 -16.14 9.21 14.85
CA ARG A 61 -16.63 8.79 13.53
C ARG A 61 -17.86 7.89 13.73
N ILE A 62 -18.99 8.27 13.14
CA ILE A 62 -20.26 7.57 13.30
C ILE A 62 -20.61 6.80 12.05
N VAL A 63 -21.04 5.55 12.26
CA VAL A 63 -21.65 4.69 11.24
C VAL A 63 -23.06 4.35 11.68
N ILE A 64 -24.02 4.49 10.78
CA ILE A 64 -25.41 4.10 11.00
C ILE A 64 -25.62 2.74 10.38
N ARG A 65 -26.15 1.80 11.16
CA ARG A 65 -26.51 0.47 10.69
C ARG A 65 -27.98 0.15 10.98
N PRO A 66 -28.61 -0.63 10.12
CA PRO A 66 -29.97 -1.13 10.37
C PRO A 66 -29.97 -2.15 11.52
N ASP A 67 -31.03 -2.15 12.30
CA ASP A 67 -31.35 -3.24 13.21
C ASP A 67 -31.68 -4.50 12.39
N LYS A 68 -31.27 -5.69 12.86
CA LYS A 68 -31.52 -6.97 12.18
C LYS A 68 -33.00 -7.20 11.82
N SER A 69 -33.92 -6.69 12.66
CA SER A 69 -35.36 -6.88 12.50
C SER A 69 -35.97 -6.15 11.28
N VAL A 70 -35.23 -5.22 10.67
CA VAL A 70 -35.71 -4.44 9.51
C VAL A 70 -35.01 -4.80 8.19
N LEU A 71 -34.11 -5.78 8.22
CA LEU A 71 -33.42 -6.27 7.01
C LEU A 71 -34.38 -7.11 6.15
N TYR A 72 -34.34 -6.87 4.85
CA TYR A 72 -35.02 -7.74 3.89
C TYR A 72 -34.30 -9.06 3.74
N ASP A 73 -35.03 -10.09 3.33
CA ASP A 73 -34.43 -11.34 2.92
C ASP A 73 -33.37 -11.09 1.83
N PRO A 74 -32.21 -11.75 1.86
CA PRO A 74 -31.16 -11.55 0.87
C PRO A 74 -31.61 -11.73 -0.59
N ALA A 75 -32.50 -12.68 -0.88
CA ALA A 75 -33.01 -12.90 -2.25
C ALA A 75 -33.88 -11.71 -2.70
N ASP A 76 -34.77 -11.23 -1.83
CA ASP A 76 -35.62 -10.08 -2.11
C ASP A 76 -34.78 -8.79 -2.23
N ALA A 77 -33.76 -8.64 -1.39
CA ALA A 77 -32.83 -7.52 -1.44
C ALA A 77 -32.03 -7.51 -2.75
N THR A 78 -31.54 -8.66 -3.21
CA THR A 78 -30.85 -8.80 -4.51
C THR A 78 -31.76 -8.38 -5.66
N ALA A 79 -32.99 -8.91 -5.72
CA ALA A 79 -33.96 -8.55 -6.78
C ALA A 79 -34.31 -7.05 -6.76
N ALA A 80 -34.35 -6.43 -5.60
CA ALA A 80 -34.58 -4.99 -5.47
C ALA A 80 -33.37 -4.17 -5.94
N ILE A 81 -32.12 -4.58 -5.60
CA ILE A 81 -30.89 -3.92 -6.05
C ILE A 81 -30.79 -3.96 -7.57
N GLU A 82 -31.08 -5.12 -8.20
CA GLU A 82 -31.04 -5.29 -9.65
C GLU A 82 -32.05 -4.41 -10.40
N LYS A 83 -33.17 -4.05 -9.77
CA LYS A 83 -34.15 -3.12 -10.33
C LYS A 83 -33.75 -1.66 -10.20
N ILE A 84 -33.00 -1.32 -9.14
CA ILE A 84 -32.58 0.06 -8.82
C ILE A 84 -31.29 0.41 -9.55
N ALA A 85 -30.30 -0.49 -9.53
CA ALA A 85 -29.01 -0.26 -10.15
C ALA A 85 -29.09 -0.29 -11.68
N PRO A 86 -28.38 0.62 -12.39
CA PRO A 86 -28.33 0.56 -13.85
C PRO A 86 -27.73 -0.76 -14.34
N ALA A 87 -28.33 -1.37 -15.39
CA ALA A 87 -27.85 -2.64 -15.92
C ALA A 87 -26.38 -2.60 -16.41
N ASP A 88 -25.93 -1.45 -16.90
CA ASP A 88 -24.55 -1.23 -17.35
C ASP A 88 -23.55 -1.03 -16.20
N ALA A 89 -23.99 -1.07 -14.94
CA ALA A 89 -23.11 -1.13 -13.77
C ALA A 89 -22.31 -2.44 -13.72
N GLY A 90 -22.84 -3.52 -14.32
CA GLY A 90 -22.17 -4.81 -14.38
C GLY A 90 -21.96 -5.41 -12.99
N ILE A 91 -23.06 -5.60 -12.23
CA ILE A 91 -22.96 -6.23 -10.90
C ILE A 91 -22.65 -7.71 -11.10
N THR A 92 -21.62 -8.21 -10.42
CA THR A 92 -21.11 -9.58 -10.58
C THR A 92 -21.32 -10.46 -9.36
N ASP A 93 -21.44 -9.88 -8.15
CA ASP A 93 -21.61 -10.66 -6.93
C ASP A 93 -22.19 -9.83 -5.77
N TYR A 94 -22.81 -10.53 -4.81
CA TYR A 94 -23.36 -9.98 -3.58
C TYR A 94 -22.87 -10.78 -2.37
N CYS A 95 -22.56 -10.09 -1.27
CA CYS A 95 -22.27 -10.72 0.00
C CYS A 95 -23.01 -9.99 1.11
N PHE A 96 -23.97 -10.68 1.73
CA PHE A 96 -24.79 -10.14 2.81
C PHE A 96 -24.19 -10.51 4.17
N ASP A 97 -23.99 -9.53 5.02
CA ASP A 97 -23.60 -9.69 6.42
C ASP A 97 -24.76 -9.25 7.32
N SER A 98 -25.55 -10.23 7.79
CA SER A 98 -26.71 -9.97 8.65
C SER A 98 -26.33 -9.40 10.02
N ASP A 99 -25.09 -9.60 10.46
CA ASP A 99 -24.62 -9.14 11.76
C ASP A 99 -24.28 -7.66 11.79
N THR A 100 -23.81 -7.15 10.67
CA THR A 100 -23.56 -5.72 10.48
C THR A 100 -24.65 -5.01 9.72
N GLY A 101 -25.56 -5.74 9.08
CA GLY A 101 -26.56 -5.17 8.19
C GLY A 101 -25.97 -4.57 6.92
N GLU A 102 -24.79 -5.00 6.53
CA GLU A 102 -24.11 -4.55 5.31
C GLU A 102 -24.33 -5.53 4.15
N VAL A 103 -24.46 -5.02 2.95
CA VAL A 103 -24.39 -5.80 1.71
C VAL A 103 -23.21 -5.30 0.87
N MET A 104 -22.23 -6.15 0.64
CA MET A 104 -21.15 -5.88 -0.30
C MET A 104 -21.64 -6.21 -1.71
N ILE A 105 -21.55 -5.23 -2.61
CA ILE A 105 -21.94 -5.33 -4.01
C ILE A 105 -20.68 -5.24 -4.87
N GLU A 106 -20.35 -6.30 -5.60
CA GLU A 106 -19.26 -6.27 -6.58
C GLU A 106 -19.77 -5.80 -7.93
N ALA A 107 -19.16 -4.78 -8.52
CA ALA A 107 -19.57 -4.23 -9.80
C ALA A 107 -18.38 -3.82 -10.67
N GLU A 108 -18.51 -3.98 -12.00
CA GLU A 108 -17.51 -3.52 -12.97
C GLU A 108 -17.37 -2.00 -12.95
N LYS A 109 -18.48 -1.29 -12.80
CA LYS A 109 -18.56 0.17 -12.75
C LYS A 109 -19.17 0.64 -11.41
N PRO A 110 -18.44 0.58 -10.30
CA PRO A 110 -18.93 0.94 -8.97
C PRO A 110 -19.60 2.32 -8.90
N GLY A 111 -19.08 3.28 -9.66
CA GLY A 111 -19.60 4.65 -9.69
C GLY A 111 -21.08 4.73 -10.09
N LEU A 112 -21.56 3.81 -10.92
CA LEU A 112 -22.98 3.76 -11.31
C LEU A 112 -23.87 3.23 -10.18
N VAL A 113 -23.37 2.29 -9.38
CA VAL A 113 -24.07 1.79 -8.18
C VAL A 113 -24.03 2.79 -7.04
N ILE A 114 -22.96 3.59 -6.93
CA ILE A 114 -22.83 4.65 -5.93
C ILE A 114 -23.73 5.83 -6.26
N GLY A 115 -23.79 6.22 -7.54
CA GLY A 115 -24.54 7.39 -8.02
C GLY A 115 -23.89 8.72 -7.62
N GLN A 116 -24.42 9.84 -8.13
CA GLN A 116 -23.92 11.19 -7.78
C GLN A 116 -24.10 11.46 -6.28
N HIS A 117 -22.99 11.80 -5.62
CA HIS A 117 -22.98 12.04 -4.18
C HIS A 117 -23.62 10.91 -3.33
N GLY A 118 -23.56 9.67 -3.79
CA GLY A 118 -24.12 8.52 -3.10
C GLY A 118 -25.65 8.43 -3.17
N SER A 119 -26.28 9.06 -4.15
CA SER A 119 -27.74 9.05 -4.32
C SER A 119 -28.32 7.65 -4.48
N MET A 120 -27.66 6.81 -5.29
CA MET A 120 -28.10 5.45 -5.55
C MET A 120 -27.93 4.56 -4.31
N LEU A 121 -26.83 4.70 -3.57
CA LEU A 121 -26.64 3.97 -2.32
C LEU A 121 -27.76 4.28 -1.31
N ARG A 122 -28.15 5.55 -1.18
CA ARG A 122 -29.27 5.93 -0.30
C ARG A 122 -30.59 5.35 -0.78
N GLU A 123 -30.82 5.31 -2.09
CA GLU A 123 -32.00 4.71 -2.67
C GLU A 123 -32.05 3.21 -2.40
N ILE A 124 -30.95 2.50 -2.60
CA ILE A 124 -30.83 1.07 -2.26
C ILE A 124 -31.12 0.86 -0.77
N THR A 125 -30.46 1.61 0.13
CA THR A 125 -30.70 1.49 1.59
C THR A 125 -32.18 1.72 1.94
N ARG A 126 -32.85 2.67 1.28
CA ARG A 126 -34.29 2.93 1.51
C ARG A 126 -35.18 1.76 1.16
N HIS A 127 -34.86 1.04 0.08
CA HIS A 127 -35.71 -0.05 -0.40
C HIS A 127 -35.47 -1.36 0.35
N ILE A 128 -34.23 -1.70 0.66
CA ILE A 128 -33.89 -3.02 1.19
C ILE A 128 -33.54 -3.05 2.68
N GLY A 129 -33.36 -1.87 3.31
CA GLY A 129 -32.93 -1.79 4.71
C GLY A 129 -31.45 -2.09 4.95
N TRP A 130 -30.74 -2.71 4.02
CA TRP A 130 -29.31 -3.01 4.11
C TRP A 130 -28.45 -1.79 3.80
N THR A 131 -27.25 -1.71 4.41
CA THR A 131 -26.25 -0.70 4.10
C THR A 131 -25.34 -1.20 2.96
N PRO A 132 -25.42 -0.62 1.76
CA PRO A 132 -24.63 -1.11 0.63
C PRO A 132 -23.19 -0.60 0.69
N LYS A 133 -22.24 -1.52 0.45
CA LYS A 133 -20.81 -1.26 0.29
C LYS A 133 -20.37 -1.76 -1.08
N VAL A 134 -19.97 -0.84 -1.96
CA VAL A 134 -19.66 -1.19 -3.35
C VAL A 134 -18.16 -1.35 -3.53
N VAL A 135 -17.75 -2.46 -4.14
CA VAL A 135 -16.36 -2.74 -4.50
C VAL A 135 -16.26 -3.05 -5.99
N ARG A 136 -15.09 -2.80 -6.56
CA ARG A 136 -14.87 -3.03 -7.99
C ARG A 136 -14.62 -4.52 -8.26
N THR A 137 -15.32 -5.09 -9.24
CA THR A 137 -14.92 -6.36 -9.86
C THR A 137 -13.60 -6.15 -10.58
N PRO A 138 -12.57 -6.96 -10.32
CA PRO A 138 -11.28 -6.81 -10.98
C PRO A 138 -11.41 -6.95 -12.50
N PRO A 139 -11.02 -5.95 -13.33
CA PRO A 139 -11.04 -6.07 -14.78
C PRO A 139 -10.08 -7.14 -15.32
N ILE A 140 -9.04 -7.43 -14.57
CA ILE A 140 -8.09 -8.54 -14.79
C ILE A 140 -8.33 -9.54 -13.67
N GLU A 141 -8.51 -10.81 -14.01
CA GLU A 141 -8.68 -11.87 -13.02
C GLU A 141 -7.44 -11.93 -12.11
N SER A 142 -7.66 -11.92 -10.79
CA SER A 142 -6.64 -11.95 -9.76
C SER A 142 -6.95 -12.99 -8.70
N SER A 143 -6.09 -13.96 -8.58
CA SER A 143 -6.16 -14.96 -7.51
C SER A 143 -5.97 -14.32 -6.14
N THR A 144 -5.11 -13.33 -6.02
CA THR A 144 -4.85 -12.60 -4.78
C THR A 144 -6.09 -11.88 -4.28
N ILE A 145 -6.75 -11.08 -5.12
CA ILE A 145 -7.97 -10.34 -4.73
C ILE A 145 -9.08 -11.32 -4.36
N LYS A 146 -9.25 -12.39 -5.15
CA LYS A 146 -10.24 -13.44 -4.87
C LYS A 146 -9.99 -14.08 -3.50
N ASN A 147 -8.74 -14.43 -3.20
CA ASN A 147 -8.38 -15.04 -1.92
C ASN A 147 -8.52 -14.06 -0.74
N VAL A 148 -8.12 -12.80 -0.88
CA VAL A 148 -8.31 -11.76 0.15
C VAL A 148 -9.79 -11.58 0.47
N ARG A 149 -10.64 -11.44 -0.56
CA ARG A 149 -12.10 -11.32 -0.39
C ARG A 149 -12.70 -12.57 0.24
N HIS A 150 -12.26 -13.76 -0.18
CA HIS A 150 -12.71 -15.03 0.41
C HIS A 150 -12.38 -15.10 1.91
N VAL A 151 -11.13 -14.84 2.29
CA VAL A 151 -10.73 -14.83 3.72
C VAL A 151 -11.58 -13.84 4.54
N LEU A 152 -11.82 -12.64 4.02
CA LEU A 152 -12.61 -11.64 4.71
C LEU A 152 -14.09 -12.03 4.85
N ARG A 153 -14.67 -12.70 3.83
CA ARG A 153 -16.06 -13.21 3.84
C ARG A 153 -16.25 -14.39 4.80
N GLU A 154 -15.32 -15.36 4.76
CA GLU A 154 -15.36 -16.53 5.64
C GLU A 154 -15.17 -16.17 7.13
N SER A 155 -14.61 -15.00 7.43
CA SER A 155 -14.30 -14.57 8.79
C SER A 155 -15.15 -13.37 9.27
N LEU A 156 -16.34 -13.15 8.74
CA LEU A 156 -17.20 -12.00 9.10
C LEU A 156 -17.48 -11.96 10.60
N ASP A 157 -17.96 -13.06 11.19
CA ASP A 157 -18.28 -13.14 12.63
C ASP A 157 -17.05 -12.91 13.52
N GLU A 158 -15.93 -13.55 13.15
CA GLU A 158 -14.66 -13.41 13.85
C GLU A 158 -14.14 -11.96 13.76
N ARG A 159 -14.21 -11.35 12.57
CA ARG A 159 -13.83 -9.95 12.37
C ARG A 159 -14.70 -8.99 13.17
N LYS A 160 -16.00 -9.26 13.29
CA LYS A 160 -16.90 -8.43 14.11
C LYS A 160 -16.45 -8.47 15.57
N GLN A 161 -16.14 -9.65 16.10
CA GLN A 161 -15.62 -9.82 17.45
C GLN A 161 -14.29 -9.07 17.63
N ILE A 162 -13.35 -9.24 16.67
CA ILE A 162 -12.07 -8.51 16.66
C ILE A 162 -12.30 -7.00 16.69
N LEU A 163 -13.15 -6.47 15.81
CA LEU A 163 -13.42 -5.03 15.73
C LEU A 163 -14.04 -4.49 17.02
N ARG A 164 -14.89 -5.25 17.67
CA ARG A 164 -15.46 -4.87 18.98
C ARG A 164 -14.36 -4.77 20.06
N GLU A 165 -13.52 -5.80 20.19
CA GLU A 165 -12.40 -5.80 21.14
C GLU A 165 -11.40 -4.67 20.85
N LEU A 166 -11.13 -4.40 19.57
CA LEU A 166 -10.29 -3.27 19.16
C LEU A 166 -10.94 -1.93 19.49
N GLY A 167 -12.25 -1.80 19.29
CA GLY A 167 -13.00 -0.60 19.63
C GLY A 167 -12.89 -0.24 21.11
N GLU A 168 -13.01 -1.25 21.98
CA GLU A 168 -12.84 -1.08 23.42
C GLU A 168 -11.42 -0.59 23.78
N LYS A 169 -10.38 -1.11 23.12
CA LYS A 169 -8.99 -0.69 23.33
C LYS A 169 -8.73 0.74 22.82
N ILE A 170 -9.22 1.06 21.63
CA ILE A 170 -9.03 2.38 21.00
C ILE A 170 -9.71 3.48 21.81
N HIS A 171 -10.89 3.20 22.38
CA HIS A 171 -11.71 4.19 23.05
C HIS A 171 -11.67 4.12 24.58
N ARG A 172 -10.71 3.38 25.15
CA ARG A 172 -10.47 3.35 26.59
C ARG A 172 -10.15 4.74 27.14
N SER A 173 -10.41 4.95 28.42
CA SER A 173 -10.09 6.20 29.10
C SER A 173 -8.58 6.37 29.27
N ILE A 174 -8.08 7.59 29.13
CA ILE A 174 -6.71 7.99 29.45
C ILE A 174 -6.58 8.01 30.98
N THR A 175 -5.55 7.38 31.51
CA THR A 175 -5.32 7.22 32.95
C THR A 175 -4.08 7.95 33.44
N SER A 176 -3.08 8.12 32.58
CA SER A 176 -1.82 8.77 32.95
C SER A 176 -1.97 10.31 32.98
N PRO A 177 -1.47 10.96 34.03
CA PRO A 177 -1.35 12.42 34.06
C PRO A 177 -0.15 12.94 33.25
N ASP A 178 0.77 12.05 32.85
CA ASP A 178 1.96 12.42 32.12
C ASP A 178 1.67 12.71 30.65
N ASN A 179 2.46 13.63 30.09
CA ASN A 179 2.36 14.06 28.73
C ASN A 179 3.73 14.06 28.07
N TRP A 180 4.07 13.00 27.36
CA TRP A 180 5.30 12.91 26.59
C TRP A 180 5.09 12.05 25.34
N ILE A 181 5.94 12.29 24.32
CA ILE A 181 5.97 11.50 23.09
C ILE A 181 7.42 11.10 22.83
N ARG A 182 7.61 9.84 22.49
CA ARG A 182 8.90 9.28 22.09
C ARG A 182 8.76 8.52 20.79
N VAL A 183 9.82 8.59 19.98
CA VAL A 183 10.00 7.74 18.80
C VAL A 183 11.25 6.92 19.00
N THR A 184 11.12 5.60 18.98
CA THR A 184 12.22 4.65 19.07
C THR A 184 12.44 4.00 17.72
N ALA A 185 13.65 4.08 17.21
CA ALA A 185 14.05 3.45 15.96
C ALA A 185 14.37 1.97 16.19
N LEU A 186 13.60 1.08 15.59
CA LEU A 186 13.78 -0.38 15.71
C LEU A 186 14.46 -0.99 14.49
N GLY A 187 14.54 -0.26 13.39
CA GLY A 187 15.16 -0.65 12.12
C GLY A 187 15.02 0.48 11.11
N GLY A 188 15.75 0.38 9.98
CA GLY A 188 15.71 1.37 8.90
C GLY A 188 16.55 2.65 9.14
N CYS A 189 17.22 2.78 10.27
CA CYS A 189 18.06 3.93 10.54
C CYS A 189 19.49 3.73 10.07
N ARG A 190 19.98 4.64 9.20
CA ARG A 190 21.29 4.61 8.53
C ARG A 190 21.53 3.36 7.68
N GLU A 191 20.45 2.78 7.21
CA GLU A 191 20.42 1.62 6.32
C GLU A 191 19.16 1.66 5.48
N VAL A 192 19.13 0.91 4.38
CA VAL A 192 17.93 0.65 3.58
C VAL A 192 17.40 -0.73 3.95
N GLY A 193 16.09 -0.83 4.18
CA GLY A 193 15.42 -2.06 4.56
C GLY A 193 15.07 -2.16 6.05
N ARG A 194 14.26 -3.13 6.41
CA ARG A 194 13.70 -3.42 7.75
C ARG A 194 13.17 -2.20 8.50
N SER A 195 12.48 -1.28 7.78
CA SER A 195 11.86 -0.10 8.39
C SER A 195 10.93 -0.51 9.53
N CYS A 196 11.17 0.05 10.72
CA CYS A 196 10.33 -0.20 11.88
C CYS A 196 10.58 0.86 12.95
N PHE A 197 9.52 1.56 13.35
CA PHE A 197 9.58 2.60 14.38
C PHE A 197 8.47 2.42 15.39
N LEU A 198 8.74 2.75 16.65
CA LEU A 198 7.74 2.77 17.71
C LEU A 198 7.46 4.21 18.09
N ILE A 199 6.22 4.66 17.92
CA ILE A 199 5.72 5.89 18.52
C ILE A 199 5.06 5.51 19.85
N SER A 200 5.51 6.12 20.94
CA SER A 200 4.98 5.84 22.27
C SER A 200 4.62 7.11 23.02
N THR A 201 3.53 7.01 23.78
CA THR A 201 3.08 7.96 24.79
C THR A 201 2.98 7.21 26.14
N PRO A 202 2.60 7.86 27.25
CA PRO A 202 2.29 7.13 28.48
C PRO A 202 1.18 6.07 28.33
N GLU A 203 0.24 6.28 27.42
CA GLU A 203 -0.95 5.43 27.22
C GLU A 203 -0.87 4.50 26.01
N THR A 204 -0.04 4.82 25.02
CA THR A 204 -0.15 4.21 23.69
C THR A 204 1.20 3.80 23.13
N ARG A 205 1.23 2.67 22.41
CA ARG A 205 2.38 2.15 21.67
C ARG A 205 1.95 1.72 20.29
N VAL A 206 2.40 2.44 19.26
CA VAL A 206 2.07 2.16 17.86
C VAL A 206 3.35 1.94 17.06
N LEU A 207 3.43 0.80 16.36
CA LEU A 207 4.48 0.56 15.37
C LEU A 207 4.13 1.27 14.06
N VAL A 208 5.12 1.85 13.44
CA VAL A 208 5.08 2.33 12.04
C VAL A 208 6.02 1.45 11.24
N ASP A 209 5.44 0.70 10.34
CA ASP A 209 6.07 -0.38 9.58
C ASP A 209 6.63 -1.53 10.46
N CYS A 210 6.85 -2.67 9.85
CA CYS A 210 7.55 -3.82 10.39
C CYS A 210 8.14 -4.62 9.22
N GLY A 211 9.21 -4.12 8.68
CA GLY A 211 9.83 -4.61 7.46
C GLY A 211 10.91 -5.66 7.68
N ILE A 212 11.36 -6.24 6.56
CA ILE A 212 12.50 -7.16 6.52
C ILE A 212 13.59 -6.59 5.61
N ASN A 213 14.85 -6.75 5.96
CA ASN A 213 15.94 -6.54 5.02
C ASN A 213 16.20 -7.85 4.25
N VAL A 214 15.68 -7.94 3.03
CA VAL A 214 15.76 -9.14 2.18
C VAL A 214 17.20 -9.46 1.74
N GLY A 215 18.08 -8.47 1.80
CA GLY A 215 19.50 -8.63 1.39
C GLY A 215 20.44 -9.02 2.53
N ALA A 216 19.97 -9.04 3.77
CA ALA A 216 20.80 -9.38 4.92
C ALA A 216 20.82 -10.91 5.18
N ASP A 217 21.92 -11.37 5.81
CA ASP A 217 22.01 -12.72 6.34
C ASP A 217 20.95 -12.95 7.43
N ASP A 218 20.61 -14.23 7.69
CA ASP A 218 19.50 -14.68 8.54
C ASP A 218 19.35 -13.96 9.90
N ASN A 219 20.41 -13.41 10.47
CA ASN A 219 20.37 -12.74 11.78
C ASN A 219 20.30 -11.21 11.71
N GLY A 220 20.50 -10.60 10.55
CA GLY A 220 20.52 -9.13 10.37
C GLY A 220 19.28 -8.54 9.71
N GLY A 221 18.37 -9.40 9.22
CA GLY A 221 17.24 -8.98 8.40
C GLY A 221 16.00 -8.49 9.16
N THR A 222 15.94 -8.64 10.49
CA THR A 222 14.76 -8.31 11.31
C THR A 222 14.95 -7.04 12.13
N PRO A 223 13.88 -6.26 12.39
CA PRO A 223 13.90 -5.16 13.36
C PRO A 223 14.15 -5.66 14.79
N TYR A 224 14.55 -4.77 15.67
CA TYR A 224 14.82 -5.05 17.09
C TYR A 224 13.53 -5.09 17.91
N LEU A 225 12.74 -6.16 17.77
CA LEU A 225 11.45 -6.31 18.46
C LEU A 225 11.56 -6.80 19.91
N TYR A 226 12.73 -7.34 20.32
CA TYR A 226 12.97 -7.91 21.65
C TYR A 226 13.57 -6.88 22.62
N ILE A 227 12.95 -5.71 22.72
CA ILE A 227 13.32 -4.67 23.67
C ILE A 227 12.15 -4.36 24.62
N PRO A 228 12.41 -3.82 25.83
CA PRO A 228 11.35 -3.56 26.82
C PRO A 228 10.24 -2.62 26.31
N GLU A 229 10.54 -1.71 25.40
CA GLU A 229 9.58 -0.76 24.82
C GLU A 229 8.53 -1.46 23.95
N VAL A 230 8.88 -2.58 23.33
CA VAL A 230 8.00 -3.37 22.44
C VAL A 230 7.45 -4.61 23.14
N SER A 231 8.28 -5.26 23.99
CA SER A 231 7.93 -6.52 24.64
C SER A 231 7.19 -6.29 25.97
N PRO A 232 6.10 -7.01 26.23
CA PRO A 232 5.46 -8.00 25.39
C PRO A 232 4.69 -7.35 24.24
N ILE A 233 4.71 -7.99 23.08
CA ILE A 233 4.09 -7.52 21.83
C ILE A 233 2.56 -7.29 21.95
N THR A 234 1.92 -7.96 22.91
CA THR A 234 0.50 -7.80 23.24
C THR A 234 0.15 -6.40 23.77
N HIS A 235 1.16 -5.63 24.19
CA HIS A 235 0.98 -4.24 24.66
C HIS A 235 0.96 -3.22 23.52
N LEU A 236 1.19 -3.63 22.28
CA LEU A 236 1.06 -2.75 21.13
C LEU A 236 -0.43 -2.44 20.88
N ASP A 237 -0.75 -1.18 20.71
CA ASP A 237 -2.11 -0.70 20.40
C ASP A 237 -2.41 -0.75 18.91
N GLY A 238 -1.40 -0.65 18.04
CA GLY A 238 -1.58 -0.70 16.61
C GLY A 238 -0.28 -0.84 15.82
N VAL A 239 -0.44 -1.25 14.57
CA VAL A 239 0.62 -1.24 13.54
C VAL A 239 0.12 -0.43 12.35
N VAL A 240 0.87 0.56 11.90
CA VAL A 240 0.56 1.36 10.71
C VAL A 240 1.53 0.96 9.62
N VAL A 241 1.03 0.55 8.45
CA VAL A 241 1.85 0.20 7.29
C VAL A 241 1.78 1.34 6.29
N THR A 242 2.92 1.96 6.01
CA THR A 242 3.03 3.05 5.06
C THR A 242 2.81 2.57 3.63
N HIS A 243 3.37 1.42 3.28
CA HIS A 243 3.18 0.80 1.97
C HIS A 243 3.59 -0.69 1.96
N ALA A 244 3.33 -1.37 0.85
CA ALA A 244 3.38 -2.82 0.79
C ALA A 244 4.74 -3.45 0.46
N HIS A 245 5.83 -2.68 0.27
CA HIS A 245 7.15 -3.30 0.06
C HIS A 245 7.57 -4.11 1.30
N LEU A 246 8.29 -5.22 1.08
CA LEU A 246 8.64 -6.15 2.16
C LEU A 246 9.55 -5.54 3.23
N ASP A 247 10.35 -4.56 2.88
CA ASP A 247 11.19 -3.80 3.81
C ASP A 247 10.41 -2.83 4.71
N HIS A 248 9.07 -2.73 4.50
CA HIS A 248 8.12 -1.99 5.34
C HIS A 248 7.05 -2.88 5.96
N CYS A 249 6.56 -3.91 5.26
CA CYS A 249 5.47 -4.76 5.75
C CYS A 249 5.81 -6.24 5.94
N GLY A 250 7.00 -6.66 5.53
CA GLY A 250 7.35 -8.08 5.39
C GLY A 250 7.27 -8.90 6.67
N LEU A 251 7.38 -8.29 7.84
CA LEU A 251 7.30 -8.99 9.13
C LEU A 251 6.04 -8.67 9.95
N VAL A 252 5.05 -7.97 9.37
CA VAL A 252 3.75 -7.79 10.04
C VAL A 252 3.12 -9.13 10.45
N PRO A 253 3.11 -10.21 9.62
CA PRO A 253 2.57 -11.50 10.05
C PRO A 253 3.35 -12.14 11.22
N LEU A 254 4.64 -11.84 11.37
CA LEU A 254 5.46 -12.34 12.48
C LEU A 254 4.95 -11.84 13.85
N LEU A 255 4.40 -10.64 13.91
CA LEU A 255 3.82 -10.08 15.14
C LEU A 255 2.69 -10.96 15.64
N PHE A 256 1.83 -11.46 14.75
CA PHE A 256 0.72 -12.36 15.10
C PHE A 256 1.22 -13.72 15.61
N LYS A 257 2.31 -14.23 15.06
CA LYS A 257 2.98 -15.43 15.59
C LYS A 257 3.45 -15.22 17.03
N TYR A 258 3.84 -14.01 17.41
CA TYR A 258 4.27 -13.65 18.77
C TYR A 258 3.13 -13.17 19.67
N GLY A 259 1.89 -13.33 19.24
CA GLY A 259 0.71 -13.07 20.06
C GLY A 259 0.10 -11.68 19.93
N TYR A 260 0.54 -10.88 18.94
CA TYR A 260 -0.14 -9.63 18.62
C TYR A 260 -1.61 -9.90 18.23
N ARG A 261 -2.53 -9.07 18.73
CA ARG A 261 -3.97 -9.14 18.43
C ARG A 261 -4.56 -7.74 18.23
N GLY A 262 -3.71 -6.76 17.95
CA GLY A 262 -4.11 -5.39 17.67
C GLY A 262 -4.42 -5.17 16.18
N PRO A 263 -4.85 -3.94 15.80
CA PRO A 263 -5.18 -3.58 14.43
C PRO A 263 -3.93 -3.34 13.57
N VAL A 264 -4.04 -3.64 12.27
CA VAL A 264 -3.09 -3.22 11.24
C VAL A 264 -3.78 -2.17 10.36
N TYR A 265 -3.27 -0.94 10.35
CA TYR A 265 -3.81 0.14 9.55
C TYR A 265 -3.05 0.27 8.24
N ALA A 266 -3.75 0.23 7.12
CA ALA A 266 -3.18 0.38 5.78
C ALA A 266 -4.22 0.95 4.82
N THR A 267 -3.80 1.36 3.62
CA THR A 267 -4.76 1.67 2.55
C THR A 267 -5.33 0.38 1.94
N PRO A 268 -6.52 0.40 1.32
CA PRO A 268 -7.08 -0.78 0.64
C PRO A 268 -6.12 -1.45 -0.34
N PRO A 269 -5.46 -0.74 -1.29
CA PRO A 269 -4.52 -1.39 -2.18
C PRO A 269 -3.24 -1.89 -1.47
N SER A 270 -2.77 -1.22 -0.42
CA SER A 270 -1.63 -1.72 0.37
C SER A 270 -1.96 -3.05 1.05
N ARG A 271 -3.18 -3.25 1.58
CA ARG A 271 -3.63 -4.53 2.13
C ARG A 271 -3.53 -5.66 1.08
N ASP A 272 -4.05 -5.42 -0.13
CA ASP A 272 -4.09 -6.45 -1.17
C ASP A 272 -2.67 -6.76 -1.69
N LEU A 273 -1.82 -5.75 -1.85
CA LEU A 273 -0.41 -5.91 -2.22
C LEU A 273 0.42 -6.59 -1.12
N MET A 274 0.17 -6.29 0.17
CA MET A 274 0.82 -6.97 1.29
C MET A 274 0.54 -8.47 1.25
N ALA A 275 -0.72 -8.87 1.03
CA ALA A 275 -1.09 -10.28 0.91
C ALA A 275 -0.32 -10.97 -0.23
N LEU A 276 -0.25 -10.34 -1.40
CA LEU A 276 0.52 -10.84 -2.55
C LEU A 276 1.99 -11.04 -2.19
N LEU A 277 2.64 -10.00 -1.70
CA LEU A 277 4.10 -10.01 -1.49
C LEU A 277 4.53 -10.89 -0.30
N GLN A 278 3.74 -10.97 0.76
CA GLN A 278 4.02 -11.80 1.92
C GLN A 278 3.86 -13.30 1.61
N ILE A 279 2.89 -13.68 0.78
CA ILE A 279 2.73 -15.07 0.32
C ILE A 279 3.88 -15.45 -0.63
N ASP A 280 4.22 -14.57 -1.59
CA ASP A 280 5.36 -14.83 -2.47
C ASP A 280 6.69 -14.96 -1.70
N TYR A 281 6.88 -14.14 -0.65
CA TYR A 281 8.06 -14.25 0.22
C TYR A 281 8.16 -15.65 0.86
N ILE A 282 7.04 -16.22 1.33
CA ILE A 282 6.99 -17.59 1.86
C ILE A 282 7.37 -18.60 0.76
N ASP A 283 6.79 -18.45 -0.43
CA ASP A 283 7.02 -19.38 -1.54
C ASP A 283 8.47 -19.34 -2.03
N VAL A 284 9.06 -18.15 -2.13
CA VAL A 284 10.48 -17.98 -2.50
C VAL A 284 11.39 -18.57 -1.43
N ALA A 285 11.15 -18.29 -0.16
CA ALA A 285 11.93 -18.83 0.95
C ALA A 285 11.87 -20.37 1.01
N ASN A 286 10.70 -20.97 0.76
CA ASN A 286 10.54 -22.43 0.64
C ASN A 286 11.37 -23.02 -0.50
N LYS A 287 11.33 -22.40 -1.70
CA LYS A 287 12.09 -22.85 -2.88
C LYS A 287 13.60 -22.76 -2.67
N GLU A 288 14.05 -21.77 -1.91
CA GLU A 288 15.46 -21.53 -1.59
C GLU A 288 15.94 -22.30 -0.34
N GLY A 289 15.05 -23.01 0.35
CA GLY A 289 15.36 -23.72 1.60
C GLY A 289 15.76 -22.79 2.76
N ARG A 290 15.34 -21.52 2.71
CA ARG A 290 15.57 -20.53 3.77
C ARG A 290 14.56 -20.71 4.92
N ARG A 291 14.97 -20.29 6.12
CA ARG A 291 14.06 -20.25 7.27
C ARG A 291 12.95 -19.25 7.04
N ILE A 292 11.70 -19.71 7.19
CA ILE A 292 10.52 -18.87 7.06
C ILE A 292 10.12 -18.35 8.45
N PRO A 293 9.99 -17.02 8.64
CA PRO A 293 9.69 -16.45 9.95
C PRO A 293 8.23 -16.70 10.39
N TYR A 294 7.29 -16.82 9.45
CA TYR A 294 5.85 -16.99 9.68
C TYR A 294 5.20 -17.86 8.61
N SER A 295 3.98 -18.35 8.86
CA SER A 295 3.19 -19.15 7.92
C SER A 295 2.14 -18.32 7.18
N SER A 296 1.54 -18.89 6.13
CA SER A 296 0.39 -18.28 5.42
C SER A 296 -0.83 -18.07 6.32
N GLU A 297 -0.96 -18.84 7.40
CA GLU A 297 -1.99 -18.63 8.42
C GLU A 297 -1.80 -17.29 9.13
N MET A 298 -0.55 -16.92 9.45
CA MET A 298 -0.26 -15.62 10.07
C MET A 298 -0.53 -14.44 9.10
N VAL A 299 -0.40 -14.65 7.80
CA VAL A 299 -0.83 -13.66 6.80
C VAL A 299 -2.35 -13.50 6.82
N ARG A 300 -3.10 -14.61 6.95
CA ARG A 300 -4.57 -14.55 7.10
C ARG A 300 -4.98 -13.84 8.39
N GLU A 301 -4.30 -14.11 9.51
CA GLU A 301 -4.54 -13.39 10.76
C GLU A 301 -4.31 -11.89 10.61
N ALA A 302 -3.21 -11.48 9.98
CA ALA A 302 -2.95 -10.08 9.69
C ALA A 302 -4.05 -9.44 8.83
N LEU A 303 -4.59 -10.16 7.83
CA LEU A 303 -5.72 -9.69 7.01
C LEU A 303 -7.00 -9.49 7.83
N LYS A 304 -7.33 -10.42 8.74
CA LYS A 304 -8.51 -10.31 9.62
C LYS A 304 -8.42 -9.07 10.52
N HIS A 305 -7.24 -8.72 10.97
CA HIS A 305 -6.96 -7.57 11.82
C HIS A 305 -6.72 -6.26 11.04
N THR A 306 -6.70 -6.31 9.70
CA THR A 306 -6.44 -5.11 8.91
C THR A 306 -7.69 -4.23 8.82
N ILE A 307 -7.53 -2.99 9.26
CA ILE A 307 -8.50 -1.89 9.11
C ILE A 307 -7.99 -0.98 8.00
N VAL A 308 -8.75 -0.91 6.91
CA VAL A 308 -8.37 -0.09 5.76
C VAL A 308 -8.81 1.35 5.95
N LEU A 309 -7.93 2.29 5.63
CA LEU A 309 -8.17 3.73 5.73
C LEU A 309 -7.95 4.39 4.38
N ASP A 310 -8.93 5.18 3.94
CA ASP A 310 -8.80 6.01 2.75
C ASP A 310 -7.97 7.26 3.04
N TYR A 311 -7.32 7.80 2.00
CA TYR A 311 -6.56 9.04 2.12
C TYR A 311 -7.42 10.20 2.66
N GLY A 312 -6.85 10.97 3.59
CA GLY A 312 -7.48 12.13 4.20
C GLY A 312 -8.50 11.82 5.30
N SER A 313 -8.75 10.55 5.60
CA SER A 313 -9.68 10.14 6.67
C SER A 313 -8.98 10.20 8.02
N VAL A 314 -9.40 11.13 8.89
CA VAL A 314 -8.91 11.22 10.27
C VAL A 314 -9.55 10.11 11.10
N THR A 315 -8.75 9.27 11.72
CA THR A 315 -9.20 8.04 12.40
C THR A 315 -8.57 7.92 13.78
N ASP A 316 -9.37 7.66 14.80
CA ASP A 316 -8.88 7.32 16.14
C ASP A 316 -8.21 5.92 16.08
N ILE A 317 -6.95 5.81 16.48
CA ILE A 317 -6.21 4.55 16.49
C ILE A 317 -5.80 4.09 17.88
N ALA A 318 -5.89 5.00 18.85
CA ALA A 318 -5.65 4.77 20.27
C ALA A 318 -6.29 5.93 21.06
N PRO A 319 -6.39 5.86 22.40
CA PRO A 319 -7.12 6.86 23.20
C PRO A 319 -6.57 8.28 23.04
N ASP A 320 -5.29 8.43 22.85
CA ASP A 320 -4.59 9.71 22.71
C ASP A 320 -3.93 9.92 21.32
N MET A 321 -4.29 9.08 20.34
CA MET A 321 -3.66 9.15 19.03
C MET A 321 -4.65 8.98 17.88
N LYS A 322 -4.56 9.88 16.89
CA LYS A 322 -5.28 9.79 15.62
C LYS A 322 -4.31 9.67 14.46
N LEU A 323 -4.74 9.00 13.41
CA LEU A 323 -4.00 8.78 12.17
C LEU A 323 -4.75 9.35 10.98
N THR A 324 -4.01 9.99 10.08
CA THR A 324 -4.49 10.34 8.74
C THR A 324 -3.46 9.86 7.73
N LEU A 325 -3.88 9.04 6.78
CA LEU A 325 -3.04 8.61 5.66
C LEU A 325 -3.18 9.57 4.49
N HIS A 326 -2.07 9.95 3.87
CA HIS A 326 -2.03 10.82 2.69
C HIS A 326 -1.22 10.17 1.58
N ASN A 327 -1.49 10.50 0.30
CA ASN A 327 -0.73 9.97 -0.82
C ASN A 327 0.77 10.26 -0.70
N ALA A 328 1.61 9.22 -0.78
CA ALA A 328 3.07 9.30 -0.81
C ALA A 328 3.65 9.27 -2.24
N GLY A 329 2.90 8.85 -3.25
CA GLY A 329 3.30 8.84 -4.66
C GLY A 329 4.37 7.82 -5.04
N HIS A 330 4.70 6.87 -4.15
CA HIS A 330 5.78 5.88 -4.32
C HIS A 330 5.32 4.63 -5.09
N ILE A 331 4.37 3.90 -4.54
CA ILE A 331 3.66 2.77 -5.17
C ILE A 331 2.16 2.88 -4.92
N LEU A 332 1.37 1.99 -5.52
CA LEU A 332 -0.07 1.97 -5.34
C LEU A 332 -0.44 1.86 -3.84
N GLY A 333 -1.22 2.82 -3.34
CA GLY A 333 -1.64 2.85 -1.95
C GLY A 333 -0.59 3.31 -0.94
N SER A 334 0.62 3.68 -1.37
CA SER A 334 1.66 4.21 -0.46
C SER A 334 1.20 5.47 0.25
N ALA A 335 1.47 5.56 1.55
CA ALA A 335 0.95 6.60 2.39
C ALA A 335 2.02 7.32 3.22
N VAL A 336 1.90 8.65 3.27
CA VAL A 336 2.47 9.47 4.34
C VAL A 336 1.55 9.34 5.54
N ALA A 337 2.05 8.83 6.65
CA ALA A 337 1.29 8.65 7.89
C ALA A 337 1.43 9.89 8.77
N HIS A 338 0.30 10.56 9.03
CA HIS A 338 0.23 11.77 9.85
C HIS A 338 -0.45 11.44 11.17
N PHE A 339 0.31 11.47 12.25
CA PHE A 339 -0.13 11.19 13.62
C PHE A 339 -0.44 12.49 14.34
N HIS A 340 -1.63 12.56 14.93
CA HIS A 340 -2.06 13.61 15.83
C HIS A 340 -2.08 13.03 17.25
N VAL A 341 -1.22 13.52 18.12
CA VAL A 341 -1.02 12.95 19.46
C VAL A 341 -1.50 13.93 20.53
N GLY A 342 -2.26 13.39 21.46
CA GLY A 342 -2.90 14.14 22.54
C GLY A 342 -3.92 15.17 22.03
N ASP A 343 -4.39 16.04 22.91
CA ASP A 343 -5.27 17.17 22.55
C ASP A 343 -4.44 18.34 22.00
N GLY A 344 -3.77 18.09 20.84
CA GLY A 344 -2.89 19.05 20.19
C GLY A 344 -1.48 19.13 20.81
N LEU A 345 -1.04 18.08 21.51
CA LEU A 345 0.29 18.03 22.11
C LEU A 345 1.38 18.07 21.03
N HIS A 346 1.30 17.20 20.02
CA HIS A 346 2.32 17.10 18.97
C HIS A 346 1.79 16.39 17.72
N ASN A 347 2.37 16.68 16.56
CA ASN A 347 2.07 15.98 15.32
C ASN A 347 3.35 15.44 14.70
N VAL A 348 3.30 14.16 14.33
CA VAL A 348 4.41 13.47 13.68
C VAL A 348 3.98 13.08 12.27
N VAL A 349 4.74 13.48 11.28
CA VAL A 349 4.57 13.07 9.88
C VAL A 349 5.65 12.05 9.56
N PHE A 350 5.22 10.83 9.24
CA PHE A 350 6.08 9.75 8.79
C PHE A 350 5.91 9.58 7.27
N THR A 351 6.94 9.85 6.49
CA THR A 351 6.79 9.85 5.03
C THR A 351 6.65 8.45 4.46
N GLY A 352 7.21 7.42 5.12
CA GLY A 352 7.57 6.20 4.44
C GLY A 352 8.41 6.53 3.20
N ASP A 353 8.43 5.64 2.23
CA ASP A 353 9.00 5.94 0.92
C ASP A 353 8.07 6.82 0.11
N PHE A 354 8.60 7.87 -0.51
CA PHE A 354 7.75 8.83 -1.20
C PHE A 354 8.37 9.42 -2.48
N LYS A 355 7.52 9.84 -3.40
CA LYS A 355 7.91 10.57 -4.62
C LYS A 355 7.31 11.96 -4.65
N TYR A 356 8.15 12.99 -4.56
CA TYR A 356 7.75 14.40 -4.62
C TYR A 356 7.80 14.94 -6.06
N GLU A 357 7.23 14.16 -6.96
CA GLU A 357 7.04 14.47 -8.37
C GLU A 357 5.85 13.67 -8.90
N LYS A 358 5.06 14.23 -9.81
CA LYS A 358 4.00 13.48 -10.50
C LYS A 358 4.65 12.48 -11.46
N THR A 359 4.26 11.21 -11.36
CA THR A 359 4.70 10.12 -12.25
C THR A 359 3.57 9.74 -13.22
N ARG A 360 3.81 8.75 -14.09
CA ARG A 360 2.76 8.17 -14.92
C ARG A 360 1.67 7.49 -14.10
N LEU A 361 2.02 6.97 -12.94
CA LEU A 361 1.11 6.23 -12.07
C LEU A 361 0.45 7.08 -11.01
N PHE A 362 1.21 7.97 -10.34
CA PHE A 362 0.78 8.61 -9.11
C PHE A 362 0.95 10.12 -9.15
N ASP A 363 0.06 10.83 -8.45
CA ASP A 363 0.24 12.23 -8.14
C ASP A 363 1.38 12.39 -7.11
N SER A 364 2.01 13.57 -7.06
CA SER A 364 3.09 13.89 -6.13
C SER A 364 2.67 13.68 -4.67
N ALA A 365 3.61 13.27 -3.81
CA ALA A 365 3.39 13.17 -2.38
C ALA A 365 2.85 14.47 -1.78
N ILE A 366 1.93 14.34 -0.83
CA ILE A 366 1.34 15.47 -0.09
C ILE A 366 2.38 16.02 0.89
N ASN A 367 2.49 17.36 0.96
CA ASN A 367 3.38 18.07 1.89
C ASN A 367 2.70 19.25 2.59
N ASN A 368 1.38 19.30 2.57
CA ASN A 368 0.59 20.33 3.26
C ASN A 368 -0.28 19.65 4.33
N PHE A 369 -0.03 19.98 5.59
CA PHE A 369 -0.66 19.39 6.76
C PHE A 369 -1.26 20.48 7.65
N PRO A 370 -2.30 20.20 8.44
CA PRO A 370 -2.80 21.16 9.41
C PRO A 370 -1.74 21.58 10.44
N ARG A 371 -0.94 20.60 10.90
CA ARG A 371 0.21 20.74 11.80
C ARG A 371 1.24 19.66 11.51
N ALA A 372 2.52 19.94 11.68
CA ALA A 372 3.62 19.00 11.47
C ALA A 372 4.85 19.47 12.25
N GLU A 373 4.92 19.19 13.53
CA GLU A 373 6.05 19.58 14.38
C GLU A 373 7.29 18.73 14.06
N THR A 374 7.11 17.42 13.91
CA THR A 374 8.20 16.50 13.54
C THR A 374 7.91 15.80 12.23
N VAL A 375 8.93 15.69 11.38
CA VAL A 375 8.90 14.90 10.13
C VAL A 375 9.99 13.84 10.19
N ILE A 376 9.62 12.59 9.99
CA ILE A 376 10.52 11.45 9.84
C ILE A 376 10.46 11.05 8.35
N MET A 377 11.59 11.13 7.66
CA MET A 377 11.61 11.02 6.20
C MET A 377 12.73 10.14 5.66
N GLU A 378 12.44 9.44 4.57
CA GLU A 378 13.43 8.64 3.86
C GLU A 378 14.61 9.47 3.34
N ALA A 379 15.74 8.80 3.18
CA ALA A 379 16.97 9.35 2.62
C ALA A 379 17.66 8.41 1.61
N THR A 380 16.88 7.59 0.90
CA THR A 380 17.39 6.60 -0.07
C THR A 380 18.32 7.27 -1.10
N TYR A 381 17.88 8.38 -1.69
CA TYR A 381 18.70 9.23 -2.56
C TYR A 381 19.09 10.54 -1.86
N GLY A 382 19.54 10.45 -0.61
CA GLY A 382 19.94 11.59 0.22
C GLY A 382 21.39 12.04 0.01
N GLY A 383 22.16 11.38 -0.83
CA GLY A 383 23.55 11.72 -1.13
C GLY A 383 23.70 13.03 -1.92
N PRO A 384 24.89 13.65 -1.89
CA PRO A 384 25.11 14.95 -2.53
C PRO A 384 24.98 14.93 -4.05
N ASN A 385 25.11 13.76 -4.67
CA ASN A 385 25.09 13.57 -6.13
C ASN A 385 23.92 12.69 -6.60
N ASP A 386 22.95 12.38 -5.74
CA ASP A 386 21.83 11.50 -6.04
C ASP A 386 20.71 12.24 -6.79
N PHE A 387 21.02 12.67 -8.00
CA PHE A 387 20.09 13.34 -8.90
C PHE A 387 19.60 12.37 -9.96
N GLN A 388 18.34 12.50 -10.32
CA GLN A 388 17.74 11.72 -11.40
C GLN A 388 17.48 12.60 -12.62
N PRO A 389 17.62 12.07 -13.84
CA PRO A 389 17.23 12.79 -15.03
C PRO A 389 15.73 13.08 -15.04
N PRO A 390 15.29 14.14 -15.73
CA PRO A 390 13.87 14.42 -15.90
C PRO A 390 13.14 13.22 -16.52
N ARG A 391 11.93 12.96 -16.04
CA ARG A 391 11.13 11.81 -16.44
C ARG A 391 10.95 11.65 -17.96
N ASN A 392 10.68 12.74 -18.66
CA ASN A 392 10.53 12.73 -20.11
C ASN A 392 11.80 12.28 -20.85
N VAL A 393 12.98 12.52 -20.29
CA VAL A 393 14.26 12.04 -20.84
C VAL A 393 14.36 10.54 -20.67
N ALA A 394 14.05 10.03 -19.48
CA ALA A 394 14.03 8.59 -19.21
C ALA A 394 13.05 7.84 -20.13
N GLU A 395 11.84 8.37 -20.31
CA GLU A 395 10.81 7.81 -21.20
C GLU A 395 11.24 7.81 -22.67
N LYS A 396 11.90 8.88 -23.11
CA LYS A 396 12.47 8.95 -24.46
C LYS A 396 13.56 7.90 -24.64
N ASN A 397 14.48 7.79 -23.68
CA ASN A 397 15.61 6.85 -23.75
C ASN A 397 15.13 5.39 -23.82
N ILE A 398 14.17 4.98 -22.98
CA ILE A 398 13.65 3.61 -23.05
C ILE A 398 12.97 3.35 -24.38
N THR A 399 12.20 4.31 -24.90
CA THR A 399 11.51 4.21 -26.19
C THR A 399 12.52 4.00 -27.34
N GLU A 400 13.60 4.76 -27.38
CA GLU A 400 14.65 4.69 -28.38
C GLU A 400 15.40 3.35 -28.34
N ILE A 401 15.75 2.87 -27.11
CA ILE A 401 16.45 1.60 -26.94
C ILE A 401 15.56 0.43 -27.37
N VAL A 402 14.31 0.43 -26.94
CA VAL A 402 13.35 -0.61 -27.32
C VAL A 402 13.13 -0.61 -28.83
N LYS A 403 12.92 0.56 -29.44
CA LYS A 403 12.74 0.70 -30.89
C LYS A 403 13.89 0.07 -31.66
N ARG A 404 15.14 0.49 -31.41
CA ARG A 404 16.30 -0.04 -32.14
C ARG A 404 16.53 -1.55 -31.89
N THR A 405 16.14 -2.06 -30.72
CA THR A 405 16.26 -3.50 -30.43
C THR A 405 15.27 -4.32 -31.25
N ILE A 406 14.02 -3.86 -31.35
CA ILE A 406 12.98 -4.49 -32.17
C ILE A 406 13.34 -4.43 -33.65
N GLU A 407 13.79 -3.28 -34.14
CA GLU A 407 14.19 -3.09 -35.55
C GLU A 407 15.34 -4.01 -36.00
N ARG A 408 16.25 -4.40 -35.09
CA ARG A 408 17.30 -5.38 -35.36
C ARG A 408 16.90 -6.84 -35.15
N GLY A 409 15.61 -7.09 -34.78
CA GLY A 409 15.05 -8.43 -34.57
C GLY A 409 15.45 -9.05 -33.24
N GLY A 410 15.80 -8.25 -32.22
CA GLY A 410 16.16 -8.69 -30.88
C GLY A 410 14.99 -8.68 -29.88
N LYS A 411 15.21 -9.30 -28.72
CA LYS A 411 14.30 -9.24 -27.57
C LYS A 411 14.76 -8.20 -26.56
N VAL A 412 13.79 -7.55 -25.90
CA VAL A 412 14.05 -6.63 -24.80
C VAL A 412 13.73 -7.30 -23.46
N LEU A 413 14.73 -7.42 -22.59
CA LEU A 413 14.57 -7.94 -21.23
C LEU A 413 14.59 -6.78 -20.24
N ILE A 414 13.56 -6.67 -19.40
CA ILE A 414 13.44 -5.63 -18.38
C ILE A 414 13.21 -6.29 -17.01
N PRO A 415 14.28 -6.46 -16.20
CA PRO A 415 14.12 -6.88 -14.82
C PRO A 415 13.43 -5.76 -14.03
N ALA A 416 12.32 -6.07 -13.40
CA ALA A 416 11.54 -5.08 -12.65
C ALA A 416 10.95 -5.68 -11.36
N PHE A 417 10.76 -4.82 -10.35
CA PHE A 417 9.95 -5.18 -9.19
C PHE A 417 8.50 -5.37 -9.61
N ALA A 418 7.80 -6.27 -8.95
CA ALA A 418 6.41 -6.60 -9.28
C ALA A 418 5.46 -5.39 -9.18
N VAL A 419 5.73 -4.48 -8.24
CA VAL A 419 4.87 -3.36 -7.91
C VAL A 419 5.55 -2.02 -8.23
N GLY A 420 4.83 -1.15 -8.92
CA GLY A 420 5.20 0.23 -9.23
C GLY A 420 6.00 0.39 -10.51
N ARG A 421 7.27 -0.03 -10.54
CA ARG A 421 8.15 0.19 -11.73
C ARG A 421 7.71 -0.54 -12.97
N SER A 422 7.31 -1.80 -12.83
CA SER A 422 6.81 -2.60 -13.95
C SER A 422 5.61 -1.93 -14.60
N GLN A 423 4.64 -1.46 -13.81
CA GLN A 423 3.45 -0.77 -14.31
C GLN A 423 3.79 0.58 -14.95
N ASP A 424 4.77 1.27 -14.41
CA ASP A 424 5.26 2.54 -14.96
C ASP A 424 5.87 2.36 -16.37
N VAL A 425 6.71 1.34 -16.51
CA VAL A 425 7.32 0.95 -17.80
C VAL A 425 6.24 0.47 -18.79
N MET A 426 5.29 -0.34 -18.33
CA MET A 426 4.15 -0.78 -19.14
C MET A 426 3.42 0.39 -19.79
N LEU A 427 3.08 1.43 -19.02
CA LEU A 427 2.37 2.61 -19.53
C LEU A 427 3.19 3.40 -20.58
N VAL A 428 4.51 3.50 -20.38
CA VAL A 428 5.38 4.18 -21.33
C VAL A 428 5.45 3.42 -22.65
N LEU A 429 5.58 2.09 -22.60
CA LEU A 429 5.68 1.24 -23.79
C LEU A 429 4.34 1.16 -24.53
N GLU A 430 3.22 1.01 -23.79
CA GLU A 430 1.88 1.05 -24.38
C GLU A 430 1.64 2.36 -25.12
N GLU A 431 1.92 3.49 -24.49
CA GLU A 431 1.75 4.79 -25.13
C GLU A 431 2.66 4.95 -26.37
N ALA A 432 3.89 4.45 -26.30
CA ALA A 432 4.82 4.52 -27.44
C ALA A 432 4.33 3.68 -28.64
N MET A 433 3.77 2.49 -28.39
CA MET A 433 3.16 1.64 -29.43
C MET A 433 1.88 2.26 -29.97
N ARG A 434 0.97 2.71 -29.11
CA ARG A 434 -0.28 3.35 -29.48
C ARG A 434 -0.06 4.63 -30.31
N LYS A 435 1.00 5.39 -30.01
CA LYS A 435 1.43 6.57 -30.77
C LYS A 435 2.33 6.22 -31.97
N LYS A 436 2.52 4.94 -32.29
CA LYS A 436 3.34 4.45 -33.40
C LYS A 436 4.80 4.92 -33.35
N ARG A 437 5.36 5.14 -32.15
CA ARG A 437 6.79 5.44 -31.96
C ARG A 437 7.64 4.19 -31.96
N ILE A 438 7.06 3.07 -31.56
CA ILE A 438 7.62 1.72 -31.57
C ILE A 438 6.65 0.84 -32.37
N GLU A 439 7.18 -0.12 -33.09
CA GLU A 439 6.39 -1.18 -33.74
C GLU A 439 5.61 -1.96 -32.68
N GLN A 440 4.41 -2.42 -33.05
CA GLN A 440 3.56 -3.16 -32.15
C GLN A 440 4.06 -4.60 -32.00
N VAL A 441 4.61 -4.91 -30.85
CA VAL A 441 5.09 -6.24 -30.47
C VAL A 441 4.48 -6.65 -29.12
N PRO A 442 4.38 -7.96 -28.83
CA PRO A 442 3.86 -8.39 -27.54
C PRO A 442 4.80 -8.00 -26.38
N ILE A 443 4.19 -7.58 -25.28
CA ILE A 443 4.84 -7.33 -23.99
C ILE A 443 4.43 -8.43 -23.03
N TYR A 444 5.35 -9.35 -22.75
CA TYR A 444 5.11 -10.46 -21.84
C TYR A 444 5.43 -10.06 -20.40
N LEU A 445 4.48 -10.34 -19.52
CA LEU A 445 4.57 -10.07 -18.08
C LEU A 445 4.73 -11.39 -17.33
N ASP A 446 5.89 -11.60 -16.72
CA ASP A 446 6.19 -12.84 -16.00
C ASP A 446 6.48 -12.61 -14.52
N GLY A 447 6.08 -13.57 -13.69
CA GLY A 447 6.11 -13.50 -12.24
C GLY A 447 4.90 -12.74 -11.68
N MET A 448 5.06 -12.06 -10.55
CA MET A 448 3.97 -11.38 -9.86
C MET A 448 3.47 -10.10 -10.55
N ILE A 449 4.09 -9.67 -11.64
CA ILE A 449 3.75 -8.39 -12.30
C ILE A 449 2.30 -8.37 -12.74
N TRP A 450 1.77 -9.49 -13.24
CA TRP A 450 0.38 -9.59 -13.66
C TRP A 450 -0.61 -9.42 -12.50
N GLU A 451 -0.38 -10.12 -11.39
CA GLU A 451 -1.21 -9.99 -10.18
C GLU A 451 -1.16 -8.57 -9.60
N ALA A 452 0.04 -7.99 -9.52
CA ALA A 452 0.20 -6.61 -9.08
C ALA A 452 -0.54 -5.63 -10.02
N THR A 453 -0.50 -5.85 -11.35
CA THR A 453 -1.24 -5.03 -12.33
C THR A 453 -2.75 -5.19 -12.16
N ALA A 454 -3.24 -6.41 -11.90
CA ALA A 454 -4.64 -6.65 -11.58
C ALA A 454 -5.09 -5.83 -10.36
N ILE A 455 -4.27 -5.75 -9.32
CA ILE A 455 -4.55 -4.91 -8.14
C ILE A 455 -4.58 -3.42 -8.51
N HIS A 456 -3.70 -2.93 -9.40
CA HIS A 456 -3.75 -1.56 -9.91
C HIS A 456 -5.08 -1.26 -10.64
N THR A 457 -5.58 -2.21 -11.43
CA THR A 457 -6.84 -2.04 -12.15
C THR A 457 -8.08 -2.10 -11.24
N THR A 458 -7.93 -2.72 -10.07
CA THR A 458 -9.01 -2.82 -9.08
C THR A 458 -9.15 -1.55 -8.24
N HIS A 459 -8.04 -0.80 -8.04
CA HIS A 459 -7.97 0.42 -7.24
C HIS A 459 -7.57 1.66 -8.06
N PRO A 460 -8.24 1.97 -9.18
CA PRO A 460 -7.85 3.08 -10.04
C PRO A 460 -7.99 4.45 -9.37
N GLU A 461 -8.77 4.56 -8.30
CA GLU A 461 -8.94 5.78 -7.49
C GLU A 461 -7.65 6.23 -6.79
N TYR A 462 -6.69 5.32 -6.60
CA TYR A 462 -5.36 5.60 -6.04
C TYR A 462 -4.31 5.97 -7.09
N LEU A 463 -4.66 5.91 -8.38
CA LEU A 463 -3.81 6.37 -9.48
C LEU A 463 -3.86 7.91 -9.61
N ASN A 464 -2.97 8.47 -10.43
CA ASN A 464 -2.95 9.91 -10.65
C ASN A 464 -4.23 10.42 -11.35
N SER A 465 -4.42 11.73 -11.29
CA SER A 465 -5.59 12.39 -11.86
C SER A 465 -5.80 12.14 -13.36
N ASP A 466 -4.73 12.00 -14.14
CA ASP A 466 -4.81 11.79 -15.58
C ASP A 466 -5.28 10.38 -15.92
N LEU A 467 -4.73 9.35 -15.25
CA LEU A 467 -5.17 7.97 -15.40
C LEU A 467 -6.60 7.77 -14.91
N ARG A 468 -6.96 8.35 -13.77
CA ARG A 468 -8.34 8.32 -13.28
C ARG A 468 -9.31 8.89 -14.30
N ASN A 469 -9.00 10.05 -14.88
CA ASN A 469 -9.81 10.65 -15.92
C ASN A 469 -9.92 9.76 -17.17
N GLN A 470 -8.82 9.13 -17.57
CA GLN A 470 -8.77 8.22 -18.69
C GLN A 470 -9.64 6.97 -18.45
N ILE A 471 -9.55 6.36 -17.27
CA ILE A 471 -10.28 5.15 -16.92
C ILE A 471 -11.78 5.44 -16.68
N PHE A 472 -12.10 6.46 -15.86
CA PHE A 472 -13.49 6.69 -15.41
C PHE A 472 -14.34 7.46 -16.42
N HIS A 473 -13.74 8.41 -17.16
CA HIS A 473 -14.51 9.28 -18.05
C HIS A 473 -14.36 8.94 -19.53
N LYS A 474 -13.19 8.41 -19.96
CA LYS A 474 -12.97 8.00 -21.33
C LYS A 474 -13.16 6.50 -21.57
N GLY A 475 -13.37 5.72 -20.52
CA GLY A 475 -13.55 4.27 -20.62
C GLY A 475 -12.31 3.51 -21.12
N MET A 476 -11.12 4.14 -21.06
CA MET A 476 -9.88 3.59 -21.58
C MET A 476 -8.92 3.27 -20.43
N ASN A 477 -8.74 2.00 -20.15
CA ASN A 477 -7.76 1.53 -19.16
C ASN A 477 -6.52 1.03 -19.89
N PRO A 478 -5.37 1.74 -19.81
CA PRO A 478 -4.18 1.38 -20.57
C PRO A 478 -3.55 0.06 -20.11
N PHE A 479 -3.84 -0.43 -18.91
CA PHE A 479 -3.38 -1.74 -18.43
C PHE A 479 -4.09 -2.92 -19.10
N LEU A 480 -5.21 -2.66 -19.80
CA LEU A 480 -5.99 -3.67 -20.52
C LEU A 480 -5.68 -3.67 -22.03
N ALA A 481 -4.58 -3.04 -22.44
CA ALA A 481 -4.19 -3.00 -23.85
C ALA A 481 -3.79 -4.40 -24.37
N ASP A 482 -4.17 -4.71 -25.60
CA ASP A 482 -3.95 -6.02 -26.25
C ASP A 482 -2.47 -6.40 -26.40
N CYS A 483 -1.55 -5.43 -26.26
CA CYS A 483 -0.11 -5.70 -26.31
C CYS A 483 0.41 -6.46 -25.08
N PHE A 484 -0.31 -6.49 -23.95
CA PHE A 484 0.11 -7.19 -22.75
C PHE A 484 -0.35 -8.64 -22.72
N ALA A 485 0.59 -9.55 -22.47
CA ALA A 485 0.33 -10.97 -22.35
C ALA A 485 0.90 -11.52 -21.04
N LYS A 486 0.07 -12.25 -20.27
CA LYS A 486 0.52 -12.96 -19.07
C LYS A 486 1.31 -14.21 -19.46
N VAL A 487 2.45 -14.45 -18.82
CA VAL A 487 3.11 -15.74 -18.86
C VAL A 487 2.56 -16.58 -17.69
N ASP A 488 1.65 -17.50 -17.98
CA ASP A 488 0.88 -18.24 -16.99
C ASP A 488 1.39 -19.66 -16.73
N SER A 489 2.28 -20.17 -17.59
CA SER A 489 2.74 -21.54 -17.53
C SER A 489 4.22 -21.69 -17.92
N GLN A 490 4.85 -22.74 -17.42
CA GLN A 490 6.20 -23.10 -17.80
C GLN A 490 6.29 -23.41 -19.31
N LYS A 491 5.27 -24.02 -19.89
CA LYS A 491 5.20 -24.28 -21.34
C LYS A 491 5.26 -22.99 -22.15
N MET A 492 4.44 -21.98 -21.77
CA MET A 492 4.45 -20.70 -22.45
C MET A 492 5.81 -20.02 -22.33
N ARG A 493 6.48 -20.14 -21.18
CA ARG A 493 7.85 -19.64 -21.01
C ARG A 493 8.83 -20.34 -21.95
N GLU A 494 8.76 -21.65 -22.07
CA GLU A 494 9.58 -22.45 -22.99
C GLU A 494 9.31 -22.07 -24.45
N ASP A 495 8.07 -21.84 -24.83
CA ASP A 495 7.68 -21.35 -26.16
C ASP A 495 8.31 -19.97 -26.43
N LEU A 496 8.30 -19.06 -25.44
CA LEU A 496 8.96 -17.75 -25.56
C LEU A 496 10.47 -17.83 -25.69
N LEU A 497 11.10 -18.77 -24.99
CA LEU A 497 12.55 -19.00 -25.06
C LEU A 497 12.98 -19.52 -26.43
N SER A 498 12.11 -20.24 -27.14
CA SER A 498 12.36 -20.82 -28.45
C SER A 498 11.90 -19.93 -29.61
N ASN A 499 11.01 -18.96 -29.36
CA ASN A 499 10.50 -18.03 -30.38
C ASN A 499 11.58 -17.01 -30.78
N ILE A 500 11.76 -16.79 -32.09
CA ILE A 500 12.74 -15.86 -32.66
C ILE A 500 12.18 -14.44 -32.87
N ASP A 501 10.84 -14.26 -32.82
CA ASP A 501 10.22 -12.97 -33.09
C ASP A 501 10.56 -11.93 -32.03
N PRO A 502 10.70 -10.64 -32.39
CA PRO A 502 10.90 -9.57 -31.43
C PRO A 502 9.79 -9.51 -30.40
N ALA A 503 10.17 -9.30 -29.14
CA ALA A 503 9.23 -9.16 -28.03
C ALA A 503 9.87 -8.39 -26.88
N ILE A 504 9.03 -7.85 -26.01
CA ILE A 504 9.45 -7.23 -24.75
C ILE A 504 9.05 -8.16 -23.61
N ILE A 505 9.96 -8.43 -22.70
CA ILE A 505 9.73 -9.28 -21.52
C ILE A 505 10.03 -8.47 -20.27
N ILE A 506 9.00 -8.19 -19.49
CA ILE A 506 9.11 -7.54 -18.18
C ILE A 506 8.92 -8.64 -17.13
N SER A 507 9.94 -8.87 -16.31
CA SER A 507 9.92 -10.04 -15.41
C SER A 507 10.57 -9.76 -14.06
N THR A 508 10.10 -10.44 -13.01
CA THR A 508 10.72 -10.46 -11.68
C THR A 508 11.89 -11.46 -11.65
N SER A 509 12.94 -11.29 -10.81
CA SER A 509 13.10 -10.22 -9.83
C SER A 509 13.84 -9.01 -10.41
N GLY A 510 13.52 -7.83 -9.90
CA GLY A 510 14.13 -6.58 -10.38
C GLY A 510 15.66 -6.48 -10.17
N MET A 511 16.23 -7.20 -9.19
CA MET A 511 17.68 -7.23 -8.90
C MET A 511 18.37 -8.47 -9.48
N MET A 512 17.63 -9.32 -10.19
CA MET A 512 18.15 -10.55 -10.82
C MET A 512 18.81 -11.55 -9.84
N ASN A 513 18.37 -11.60 -8.60
CA ASN A 513 18.85 -12.59 -7.62
C ASN A 513 18.16 -13.95 -7.77
N GLY A 514 17.15 -14.04 -8.63
CA GLY A 514 16.33 -15.24 -8.86
C GLY A 514 15.14 -14.89 -9.74
N GLY A 515 14.14 -15.75 -9.74
CA GLY A 515 12.90 -15.55 -10.48
C GLY A 515 13.01 -15.82 -11.98
N PRO A 516 11.89 -15.65 -12.71
CA PRO A 516 11.80 -15.99 -14.13
C PRO A 516 12.78 -15.21 -15.01
N ILE A 517 13.14 -13.98 -14.65
CA ILE A 517 14.10 -13.15 -15.40
C ILE A 517 15.43 -13.87 -15.64
N MET A 518 15.84 -14.75 -14.71
CA MET A 518 17.09 -15.50 -14.84
C MET A 518 17.03 -16.57 -15.93
N GLU A 519 15.85 -17.12 -16.21
CA GLU A 519 15.65 -18.06 -17.32
C GLU A 519 15.79 -17.34 -18.66
N TYR A 520 15.18 -16.17 -18.80
CA TYR A 520 15.32 -15.33 -19.97
C TYR A 520 16.77 -14.84 -20.18
N LEU A 521 17.44 -14.43 -19.10
CA LEU A 521 18.85 -14.05 -19.19
C LEU A 521 19.70 -15.21 -19.71
N LYS A 522 19.52 -16.43 -19.16
CA LYS A 522 20.27 -17.63 -19.60
C LYS A 522 20.09 -17.93 -21.09
N ALA A 523 18.89 -17.69 -21.62
CA ALA A 523 18.58 -17.95 -23.02
C ALA A 523 19.13 -16.86 -23.96
N PHE A 524 18.94 -15.58 -23.59
CA PHE A 524 19.19 -14.47 -24.50
C PHE A 524 20.51 -13.74 -24.24
N ALA A 525 21.25 -14.04 -23.16
CA ALA A 525 22.55 -13.43 -22.90
C ALA A 525 23.57 -13.58 -24.05
N PRO A 526 23.62 -14.70 -24.81
CA PRO A 526 24.51 -14.85 -25.97
C PRO A 526 24.04 -14.11 -27.22
N ASP A 527 22.80 -13.60 -27.26
CA ASP A 527 22.23 -12.98 -28.46
C ASP A 527 22.58 -11.49 -28.54
N GLU A 528 23.43 -11.11 -29.49
CA GLU A 528 23.89 -9.74 -29.71
C GLU A 528 22.79 -8.80 -30.22
N LYS A 529 21.65 -9.34 -30.70
CA LYS A 529 20.50 -8.53 -31.13
C LYS A 529 19.63 -8.10 -29.96
N SER A 530 19.65 -8.84 -28.86
CA SER A 530 18.81 -8.58 -27.69
C SER A 530 19.41 -7.50 -26.78
N THR A 531 18.56 -6.90 -25.94
CA THR A 531 18.97 -5.85 -24.99
C THR A 531 18.41 -6.14 -23.60
N LEU A 532 19.23 -6.00 -22.56
CA LEU A 532 18.84 -5.97 -21.15
C LEU A 532 18.78 -4.52 -20.67
N ILE A 533 17.63 -4.07 -20.18
CA ILE A 533 17.42 -2.70 -19.73
C ILE A 533 17.16 -2.69 -18.22
N PHE A 534 18.08 -2.13 -17.46
CA PHE A 534 17.87 -1.84 -16.04
C PHE A 534 17.11 -0.52 -15.87
N VAL A 535 15.98 -0.57 -15.19
CA VAL A 535 15.11 0.60 -14.91
C VAL A 535 15.06 0.93 -13.42
N GLY A 536 15.84 0.24 -12.60
CA GLY A 536 15.83 0.37 -11.15
C GLY A 536 17.20 0.16 -10.50
N TYR A 537 17.26 0.51 -9.22
CA TYR A 537 18.43 0.29 -8.38
C TYR A 537 18.83 -1.18 -8.36
N GLN A 538 20.13 -1.43 -8.41
CA GLN A 538 20.74 -2.74 -8.30
C GLN A 538 21.61 -2.78 -7.04
N ALA A 539 21.17 -3.53 -6.01
CA ALA A 539 21.88 -3.61 -4.75
C ALA A 539 23.25 -4.28 -4.89
N GLU A 540 24.17 -3.93 -4.00
CA GLU A 540 25.52 -4.49 -3.98
C GLU A 540 25.48 -6.02 -3.83
N GLY A 541 26.34 -6.70 -4.59
CA GLY A 541 26.44 -8.17 -4.58
C GLY A 541 25.44 -8.90 -5.50
N THR A 542 24.42 -8.24 -6.03
CA THR A 542 23.42 -8.85 -6.91
C THR A 542 23.98 -9.17 -8.30
N VAL A 543 23.36 -10.13 -9.00
CA VAL A 543 23.71 -10.46 -10.38
C VAL A 543 23.46 -9.26 -11.29
N GLY A 544 22.34 -8.55 -11.09
CA GLY A 544 22.01 -7.35 -11.85
C GLY A 544 23.09 -6.27 -11.74
N GLN A 545 23.58 -6.00 -10.52
CA GLN A 545 24.65 -5.02 -10.32
C GLN A 545 25.96 -5.40 -11.03
N ARG A 546 26.33 -6.69 -10.97
CA ARG A 546 27.55 -7.17 -11.65
C ARG A 546 27.48 -6.95 -13.16
N ILE A 547 26.32 -7.22 -13.77
CA ILE A 547 26.09 -7.00 -15.21
C ILE A 547 26.08 -5.48 -15.49
N GLN A 548 25.38 -4.70 -14.69
CA GLN A 548 25.29 -3.24 -14.83
C GLN A 548 26.68 -2.56 -14.75
N LYS A 549 27.58 -3.09 -13.92
CA LYS A 549 28.97 -2.66 -13.82
C LYS A 549 29.90 -3.17 -14.93
N GLY A 550 29.34 -3.85 -15.97
CA GLY A 550 30.09 -4.29 -17.15
C GLY A 550 30.72 -5.67 -17.04
N ARG A 551 30.31 -6.52 -16.08
CA ARG A 551 30.74 -7.92 -16.09
C ARG A 551 30.13 -8.66 -17.28
N THR A 552 30.97 -9.22 -18.14
CA THR A 552 30.59 -9.97 -19.34
C THR A 552 30.49 -11.47 -19.12
N GLU A 553 30.90 -11.98 -17.95
CA GLU A 553 30.80 -13.38 -17.57
C GLU A 553 30.23 -13.51 -16.15
N ILE A 554 29.13 -14.23 -16.02
CA ILE A 554 28.42 -14.43 -14.76
C ILE A 554 28.34 -15.91 -14.44
N PRO A 555 28.75 -16.35 -13.23
CA PRO A 555 28.57 -17.73 -12.81
C PRO A 555 27.08 -18.03 -12.61
N ILE A 556 26.59 -19.09 -13.23
CA ILE A 556 25.22 -19.57 -13.08
C ILE A 556 25.26 -21.07 -12.77
N THR A 557 24.24 -21.54 -12.07
CA THR A 557 24.05 -22.97 -11.86
C THR A 557 23.05 -23.49 -12.89
N ARG A 558 23.47 -24.48 -13.69
CA ARG A 558 22.59 -25.16 -14.65
C ARG A 558 22.64 -26.66 -14.36
N ARG A 559 21.48 -27.25 -14.00
CA ARG A 559 21.37 -28.70 -13.65
C ARG A 559 22.40 -29.14 -12.60
N GLY A 560 22.67 -28.29 -11.60
CA GLY A 560 23.66 -28.61 -10.55
C GLY A 560 25.11 -28.37 -10.92
N VAL A 561 25.43 -27.97 -12.16
CA VAL A 561 26.79 -27.65 -12.62
C VAL A 561 26.95 -26.11 -12.68
N SER A 562 28.05 -25.60 -12.16
CA SER A 562 28.42 -24.20 -12.28
C SER A 562 29.01 -23.95 -13.66
N GLU A 563 28.37 -23.05 -14.43
CA GLU A 563 28.79 -22.63 -15.77
C GLU A 563 28.98 -21.11 -15.80
N LEU A 564 29.85 -20.63 -16.70
CA LEU A 564 30.00 -19.18 -16.97
C LEU A 564 29.09 -18.80 -18.12
N LEU A 565 28.09 -17.96 -17.81
CA LEU A 565 27.21 -17.33 -18.81
C LEU A 565 27.91 -16.11 -19.42
N LYS A 566 28.12 -16.11 -20.72
CA LYS A 566 28.68 -14.99 -21.45
C LYS A 566 27.55 -14.01 -21.83
N ILE A 567 27.70 -12.76 -21.42
CA ILE A 567 26.78 -11.66 -21.71
C ILE A 567 27.26 -10.98 -23.00
N LYS A 568 26.57 -11.22 -24.10
CA LYS A 568 26.81 -10.57 -25.40
C LYS A 568 25.71 -9.61 -25.79
N LEU A 569 24.50 -9.76 -25.20
CA LEU A 569 23.41 -8.81 -25.40
C LEU A 569 23.83 -7.40 -24.96
N GLU A 570 23.20 -6.39 -25.55
CA GLU A 570 23.40 -5.01 -25.15
C GLU A 570 22.85 -4.77 -23.73
N VAL A 571 23.64 -4.13 -22.86
CA VAL A 571 23.22 -3.75 -21.50
C VAL A 571 23.04 -2.25 -21.41
N CYS A 572 21.84 -1.83 -21.03
CA CYS A 572 21.50 -0.43 -20.85
C CYS A 572 20.97 -0.18 -19.43
N THR A 573 21.28 1.00 -18.89
CA THR A 573 20.69 1.49 -17.64
C THR A 573 19.93 2.77 -17.94
N ILE A 574 18.71 2.87 -17.43
CA ILE A 574 17.86 4.05 -17.57
C ILE A 574 17.48 4.54 -16.19
N ASP A 575 18.10 5.63 -15.76
CA ASP A 575 17.73 6.34 -14.56
C ASP A 575 16.47 7.18 -14.79
N GLY A 576 15.78 7.57 -13.70
CA GLY A 576 14.58 8.42 -13.75
C GLY A 576 13.24 7.67 -13.64
N PHE A 577 13.26 6.33 -13.53
CA PHE A 577 12.08 5.53 -13.19
C PHE A 577 11.93 5.26 -11.68
N SER A 578 12.78 5.82 -10.83
CA SER A 578 12.72 5.59 -9.39
C SER A 578 11.42 6.06 -8.77
N GLY A 579 10.81 5.22 -7.93
CA GLY A 579 9.67 5.56 -7.08
C GLY A 579 10.05 6.44 -5.88
N HIS A 580 11.34 6.63 -5.59
CA HIS A 580 11.82 7.50 -4.54
C HIS A 580 12.10 8.91 -5.05
N SER A 581 12.03 9.87 -4.14
CA SER A 581 12.45 11.24 -4.40
C SER A 581 13.97 11.32 -4.55
N ASP A 582 14.45 12.07 -5.54
CA ASP A 582 15.86 12.39 -5.65
C ASP A 582 16.29 13.47 -4.63
N ARG A 583 17.59 13.75 -4.57
CA ARG A 583 18.15 14.74 -3.66
C ARG A 583 17.43 16.09 -3.71
N ASN A 584 17.13 16.60 -4.89
CA ASN A 584 16.46 17.89 -5.05
C ASN A 584 15.01 17.82 -4.57
N GLN A 585 14.33 16.74 -4.87
CA GLN A 585 12.93 16.52 -4.46
C GLN A 585 12.81 16.39 -2.94
N LEU A 586 13.73 15.65 -2.28
CA LEU A 586 13.79 15.52 -0.82
C LEU A 586 13.94 16.88 -0.13
N VAL A 587 14.90 17.70 -0.57
CA VAL A 587 15.12 19.05 0.00
C VAL A 587 13.93 19.98 -0.33
N LYS A 588 13.37 19.87 -1.54
CA LYS A 588 12.22 20.68 -1.98
C LYS A 588 10.94 20.32 -1.23
N TYR A 589 10.77 19.06 -0.84
CA TYR A 589 9.64 18.60 -0.03
C TYR A 589 9.56 19.39 1.28
N ILE A 590 10.66 19.45 2.03
CA ILE A 590 10.76 20.21 3.27
C ILE A 590 10.67 21.72 3.01
N LYS A 591 11.33 22.22 1.93
CA LYS A 591 11.23 23.63 1.54
C LYS A 591 9.78 24.07 1.32
N ASN A 592 8.97 23.25 0.71
CA ASN A 592 7.60 23.59 0.33
C ASN A 592 6.55 23.20 1.38
N MET A 593 6.94 22.41 2.40
CA MET A 593 6.02 21.98 3.46
C MET A 593 5.37 23.16 4.19
N ARG A 594 4.10 23.00 4.50
CA ARG A 594 3.30 23.95 5.26
C ARG A 594 2.45 23.20 6.30
N PRO A 595 2.53 23.57 7.60
CA PRO A 595 3.52 24.45 8.22
C PRO A 595 4.95 23.88 8.13
N LYS A 596 5.94 24.71 8.49
CA LYS A 596 7.34 24.23 8.59
C LYS A 596 7.48 23.33 9.81
N PRO A 597 8.16 22.19 9.70
CA PRO A 597 8.47 21.37 10.85
C PRO A 597 9.52 22.03 11.74
N GLU A 598 9.48 21.70 13.03
CA GLU A 598 10.50 22.09 14.00
C GLU A 598 11.71 21.13 13.97
N LEU A 599 11.43 19.85 13.71
CA LEU A 599 12.42 18.79 13.64
C LEU A 599 12.23 17.93 12.39
N VAL A 600 13.31 17.63 11.70
CA VAL A 600 13.34 16.61 10.63
C VAL A 600 14.30 15.50 11.03
N MET A 601 13.81 14.26 11.06
CA MET A 601 14.63 13.06 11.24
C MET A 601 14.80 12.37 9.88
N THR A 602 16.01 12.00 9.51
CA THR A 602 16.29 11.28 8.28
C THR A 602 16.58 9.80 8.58
N GLU A 603 15.95 8.93 7.82
CA GLU A 603 16.00 7.47 7.97
C GLU A 603 15.97 6.79 6.58
N HIS A 604 15.90 5.47 6.52
CA HIS A 604 15.76 4.68 5.30
C HIS A 604 16.72 5.11 4.18
N GLY A 605 18.00 5.07 4.49
CA GLY A 605 19.10 5.41 3.58
C GLY A 605 20.43 5.07 4.23
N ASP A 606 21.44 4.87 3.41
CA ASP A 606 22.80 4.67 3.91
C ASP A 606 23.23 5.81 4.84
N GLU A 607 24.07 5.53 5.83
CA GLU A 607 24.52 6.51 6.84
C GLU A 607 24.97 7.83 6.20
N ARG A 608 25.76 7.74 5.11
CA ARG A 608 26.23 8.91 4.36
C ARG A 608 25.10 9.73 3.78
N ASN A 609 24.08 9.07 3.24
CA ASN A 609 22.93 9.72 2.62
C ASN A 609 22.06 10.43 3.66
N CYS A 610 21.76 9.75 4.77
CA CYS A 610 21.03 10.33 5.89
C CYS A 610 21.72 11.58 6.46
N LEU A 611 23.02 11.49 6.75
CA LEU A 611 23.81 12.61 7.28
C LEU A 611 23.90 13.79 6.29
N SER A 612 24.10 13.49 5.00
CA SER A 612 24.20 14.50 3.95
C SER A 612 22.87 15.24 3.78
N LEU A 613 21.73 14.51 3.78
CA LEU A 613 20.41 15.11 3.66
C LEU A 613 20.10 16.00 4.86
N ALA A 614 20.28 15.49 6.08
CA ALA A 614 20.07 16.23 7.31
C ALA A 614 20.89 17.54 7.35
N SER A 615 22.18 17.47 7.03
CA SER A 615 23.05 18.66 6.93
C SER A 615 22.53 19.68 5.91
N SER A 616 22.06 19.24 4.75
CA SER A 616 21.52 20.16 3.74
C SER A 616 20.21 20.82 4.17
N ILE A 617 19.32 20.09 4.84
CA ILE A 617 18.07 20.65 5.37
C ILE A 617 18.39 21.71 6.41
N TYR A 618 19.28 21.40 7.36
CA TYR A 618 19.70 22.36 8.38
C TYR A 618 20.30 23.62 7.77
N ASN A 619 21.31 23.46 6.90
CA ASN A 619 22.02 24.60 6.30
C ASN A 619 21.13 25.48 5.40
N LYS A 620 20.18 24.88 4.67
CA LYS A 620 19.32 25.63 3.72
C LYS A 620 18.05 26.20 4.35
N HIS A 621 17.54 25.57 5.40
CA HIS A 621 16.21 25.91 5.93
C HIS A 621 16.24 26.26 7.42
N HIS A 622 17.37 26.09 8.10
CA HIS A 622 17.55 26.33 9.54
C HIS A 622 16.53 25.56 10.41
N ILE A 623 16.11 24.37 9.93
CA ILE A 623 15.27 23.45 10.66
C ILE A 623 16.17 22.47 11.42
N LYS A 624 15.86 22.19 12.69
CA LYS A 624 16.60 21.20 13.48
C LYS A 624 16.53 19.83 12.78
N THR A 625 17.67 19.13 12.70
CA THR A 625 17.73 17.81 12.09
C THR A 625 18.37 16.79 13.03
N GLN A 626 17.95 15.54 12.93
CA GLN A 626 18.52 14.39 13.60
C GLN A 626 18.69 13.22 12.64
N VAL A 627 19.69 12.38 12.88
CA VAL A 627 19.97 11.15 12.13
C VAL A 627 20.11 10.03 13.14
N PRO A 628 19.00 9.44 13.61
CA PRO A 628 19.03 8.44 14.67
C PRO A 628 19.77 7.19 14.22
N ARG A 629 20.21 6.40 15.19
CA ARG A 629 20.67 5.03 15.01
C ARG A 629 19.56 4.07 15.43
N ASN A 630 19.64 2.85 14.95
CA ASN A 630 18.77 1.79 15.47
C ASN A 630 18.95 1.67 16.99
N LEU A 631 17.85 1.46 17.71
CA LEU A 631 17.72 1.45 19.17
C LEU A 631 17.84 2.83 19.85
N GLU A 632 17.95 3.90 19.08
CA GLU A 632 17.90 5.24 19.65
C GLU A 632 16.45 5.68 19.85
N THR A 633 16.18 6.26 21.03
CA THR A 633 14.89 6.84 21.37
C THR A 633 15.02 8.35 21.42
N VAL A 634 14.18 9.03 20.66
CA VAL A 634 14.11 10.51 20.64
C VAL A 634 12.82 10.96 21.30
N ARG A 635 12.94 11.81 22.32
CA ARG A 635 11.78 12.48 22.93
C ARG A 635 11.39 13.69 22.09
N MET A 636 10.11 13.77 21.73
CA MET A 636 9.54 14.83 20.88
C MET A 636 8.91 15.96 21.69
N ALA A 637 8.22 15.61 22.78
CA ALA A 637 7.58 16.54 23.70
C ALA A 637 7.68 16.05 25.16
#